data_b3b38fd19f7ad89c2f3c5699b4c0fada
#
_entry.id   b3b38fd19f7ad89c2f3c5699b4c0fada
#
_cell.length_a   1.000
_cell.length_b   1.000
_cell.length_c   1.000
_cell.angle_alpha   90.00
_cell.angle_beta   90.00
_cell.angle_gamma   90.00
#
_symmetry.space_group_name_H-M   'P 1'
#
loop_
_entity.id
_entity.type
_entity.pdbx_description
1 polymer ?
#
loop_
_entity_poly.entity_id
_entity_poly.type
_entity_poly.pdbx_seq_one_letter_code
_entity_poly.pdbx_strand_id
1 'polypeptide(L)'
;YGNRDIAAATHPISEGAHLNFGGCRAEVWQVPGHTDTHLAYLFEYDGRLHVFCGDTLFSAGCGRVFTGTAADLAASFDRFKTLPDDTLFYPAHEYTAANLAFAAHIEPDNPAIRAAAEAARRTPTLPVSLAHEKAVNPFLRTDNPAVRRRTAELAGRAVSDSKETFAVLRELKNNF
;
A
#
# COMPACT_ATOMS: atom_id res chain seq x y z
N TYR A 1 -17.92 -12.78 1.94
CA TYR A 1 -16.68 -13.33 2.49
C TYR A 1 -16.00 -12.28 3.39
N GLY A 2 -15.32 -12.72 4.45
CA GLY A 2 -14.60 -11.85 5.35
C GLY A 2 -13.71 -12.65 6.30
N ASN A 3 -12.77 -11.96 7.00
CA ASN A 3 -11.96 -12.61 8.00
C ASN A 3 -12.87 -13.28 9.07
N ARG A 4 -12.44 -14.42 9.59
CA ARG A 4 -13.21 -15.22 10.59
C ARG A 4 -13.54 -14.43 11.86
N ASP A 5 -12.76 -13.39 12.19
CA ASP A 5 -12.95 -12.57 13.37
C ASP A 5 -14.00 -11.45 13.18
N ILE A 6 -14.54 -11.35 11.96
CA ILE A 6 -15.62 -10.41 11.64
C ILE A 6 -16.98 -11.11 11.83
N ALA A 7 -17.69 -10.74 12.88
CA ALA A 7 -18.97 -11.36 13.25
C ALA A 7 -20.05 -11.33 12.13
N ALA A 8 -20.00 -10.32 11.26
CA ALA A 8 -20.90 -10.18 10.12
C ALA A 8 -20.50 -11.02 8.89
N ALA A 9 -19.36 -11.70 8.91
CA ALA A 9 -18.90 -12.51 7.78
C ALA A 9 -19.74 -13.79 7.66
N THR A 10 -20.55 -13.87 6.61
CA THR A 10 -21.39 -15.06 6.32
C THR A 10 -20.54 -16.24 5.80
N HIS A 11 -19.39 -15.97 5.25
CA HIS A 11 -18.42 -16.96 4.77
C HIS A 11 -17.04 -16.59 5.32
N PRO A 12 -16.67 -17.08 6.52
CA PRO A 12 -15.38 -16.81 7.12
C PRO A 12 -14.25 -17.40 6.28
N ILE A 13 -13.22 -16.58 6.03
CA ILE A 13 -12.01 -16.96 5.31
C ILE A 13 -10.77 -16.49 6.06
N SER A 14 -9.62 -17.02 5.68
CA SER A 14 -8.32 -16.66 6.29
C SER A 14 -7.21 -16.74 5.25
N GLU A 15 -6.00 -16.45 5.68
CA GLU A 15 -4.76 -16.61 4.90
C GLU A 15 -4.73 -17.92 4.12
N GLY A 16 -4.35 -17.85 2.85
CA GLY A 16 -4.22 -19.00 1.94
C GLY A 16 -5.54 -19.59 1.45
N ALA A 17 -6.69 -19.04 1.86
CA ALA A 17 -7.97 -19.49 1.33
C ALA A 17 -8.06 -19.21 -0.18
N HIS A 18 -8.81 -20.05 -0.88
CA HIS A 18 -9.07 -19.87 -2.31
C HIS A 18 -10.57 -19.69 -2.54
N LEU A 19 -10.90 -18.70 -3.33
CA LEU A 19 -12.28 -18.38 -3.72
C LEU A 19 -12.43 -18.50 -5.23
N ASN A 20 -13.63 -18.88 -5.67
CA ASN A 20 -13.97 -18.91 -7.10
C ASN A 20 -15.07 -17.88 -7.37
N PHE A 21 -14.80 -16.94 -8.27
CA PHE A 21 -15.74 -15.94 -8.73
C PHE A 21 -15.80 -15.96 -10.26
N GLY A 22 -16.95 -16.30 -10.84
CA GLY A 22 -17.15 -16.19 -12.28
C GLY A 22 -16.10 -16.89 -13.14
N GLY A 23 -15.54 -18.01 -12.67
CA GLY A 23 -14.45 -18.73 -13.35
C GLY A 23 -13.04 -18.29 -13.00
N CYS A 24 -12.86 -17.21 -12.23
CA CYS A 24 -11.56 -16.77 -11.73
C CYS A 24 -11.31 -17.34 -10.33
N ARG A 25 -10.11 -17.84 -10.09
CA ARG A 25 -9.66 -18.29 -8.76
C ARG A 25 -8.88 -17.17 -8.08
N ALA A 26 -9.34 -16.74 -6.91
CA ALA A 26 -8.65 -15.79 -6.08
C ALA A 26 -7.96 -16.48 -4.91
N GLU A 27 -6.73 -16.09 -4.60
CA GLU A 27 -6.01 -16.40 -3.38
C GLU A 27 -6.26 -15.28 -2.36
N VAL A 28 -6.41 -15.63 -1.09
CA VAL A 28 -6.63 -14.67 -0.01
C VAL A 28 -5.34 -14.49 0.78
N TRP A 29 -4.90 -13.25 0.90
CA TRP A 29 -3.79 -12.87 1.76
C TRP A 29 -4.29 -12.06 2.94
N GLN A 30 -3.85 -12.42 4.14
CA GLN A 30 -3.97 -11.54 5.30
C GLN A 30 -2.88 -10.47 5.22
N VAL A 31 -3.31 -9.21 5.22
CA VAL A 31 -2.45 -8.01 5.07
C VAL A 31 -2.75 -7.02 6.21
N PRO A 32 -2.41 -7.40 7.46
CA PRO A 32 -2.72 -6.59 8.63
C PRO A 32 -1.99 -5.24 8.59
N GLY A 33 -2.52 -4.29 9.36
CA GLY A 33 -1.95 -2.97 9.53
C GLY A 33 -2.99 -1.86 9.57
N HIS A 34 -3.81 -1.71 8.54
CA HIS A 34 -5.00 -0.84 8.60
C HIS A 34 -5.97 -1.35 9.67
N THR A 35 -6.33 -2.63 9.56
CA THR A 35 -6.90 -3.42 10.65
C THR A 35 -6.05 -4.67 10.86
N ASP A 36 -6.15 -5.28 12.03
CA ASP A 36 -5.49 -6.55 12.36
C ASP A 36 -6.02 -7.75 11.56
N THR A 37 -7.23 -7.62 11.02
CA THR A 37 -7.93 -8.67 10.26
C THR A 37 -8.01 -8.41 8.76
N HIS A 38 -7.28 -7.40 8.24
CA HIS A 38 -7.43 -6.98 6.85
C HIS A 38 -7.01 -8.06 5.86
N LEU A 39 -7.77 -8.19 4.75
CA LEU A 39 -7.55 -9.16 3.70
C LEU A 39 -7.31 -8.48 2.35
N ALA A 40 -6.46 -9.08 1.54
CA ALA A 40 -6.33 -8.80 0.12
C ALA A 40 -6.74 -10.04 -0.70
N TYR A 41 -7.23 -9.81 -1.91
CA TYR A 41 -7.65 -10.88 -2.83
C TYR A 41 -6.81 -10.77 -4.10
N LEU A 42 -6.10 -11.87 -4.42
CA LEU A 42 -5.18 -11.94 -5.54
C LEU A 42 -5.71 -12.93 -6.58
N PHE A 43 -5.78 -12.54 -7.83
CA PHE A 43 -6.14 -13.45 -8.90
C PHE A 43 -5.44 -13.09 -10.22
N GLU A 44 -5.19 -14.11 -11.02
CA GLU A 44 -4.65 -13.96 -12.36
C GLU A 44 -5.79 -13.69 -13.35
N TYR A 45 -5.62 -12.66 -14.15
CA TYR A 45 -6.50 -12.35 -15.25
C TYR A 45 -5.70 -11.68 -16.38
N ASP A 46 -5.94 -12.08 -17.62
CA ASP A 46 -5.27 -11.56 -18.81
C ASP A 46 -3.72 -11.58 -18.71
N GLY A 47 -3.17 -12.66 -18.13
CA GLY A 47 -1.73 -12.86 -17.97
C GLY A 47 -1.06 -11.97 -16.91
N ARG A 48 -1.83 -11.30 -16.05
CA ARG A 48 -1.35 -10.44 -14.96
C ARG A 48 -1.96 -10.82 -13.64
N LEU A 49 -1.26 -10.47 -12.57
CA LEU A 49 -1.77 -10.57 -11.21
C LEU A 49 -2.54 -9.28 -10.85
N HIS A 50 -3.75 -9.45 -10.35
CA HIS A 50 -4.62 -8.38 -9.87
C HIS A 50 -4.82 -8.51 -8.37
N VAL A 51 -4.61 -7.43 -7.62
CA VAL A 51 -4.68 -7.41 -6.16
C VAL A 51 -5.71 -6.39 -5.70
N PHE A 52 -6.81 -6.88 -5.14
CA PHE A 52 -7.77 -6.04 -4.42
C PHE A 52 -7.31 -5.91 -2.98
N CYS A 53 -6.61 -4.82 -2.68
CA CYS A 53 -5.88 -4.65 -1.43
C CYS A 53 -6.62 -3.84 -0.36
N GLY A 54 -7.85 -3.42 -0.64
CA GLY A 54 -8.65 -2.63 0.30
C GLY A 54 -7.92 -1.37 0.75
N ASP A 55 -7.80 -1.20 2.06
CA ASP A 55 -7.16 -0.03 2.69
C ASP A 55 -5.71 -0.30 3.13
N THR A 56 -5.04 -1.29 2.54
CA THR A 56 -3.62 -1.56 2.82
C THR A 56 -2.72 -0.65 2.02
N LEU A 57 -2.70 -0.79 0.69
CA LEU A 57 -1.94 0.04 -0.23
C LEU A 57 -2.86 0.98 -0.97
N PHE A 58 -2.53 2.27 -0.98
CA PHE A 58 -3.10 3.28 -1.88
C PHE A 58 -2.04 3.77 -2.86
N SER A 59 -2.45 4.27 -4.03
CA SER A 59 -1.48 4.87 -4.94
C SER A 59 -0.73 6.00 -4.25
N ALA A 60 0.61 5.91 -4.31
CA ALA A 60 1.57 6.78 -3.62
C ALA A 60 1.40 6.87 -2.09
N GLY A 61 0.74 5.89 -1.45
CA GLY A 61 0.46 5.93 -0.02
C GLY A 61 0.09 4.60 0.60
N CYS A 62 -0.36 4.65 1.85
CA CYS A 62 -0.86 3.50 2.60
C CYS A 62 -2.04 3.88 3.48
N GLY A 63 -2.78 2.89 3.94
CA GLY A 63 -3.87 3.06 4.90
C GLY A 63 -3.42 3.66 6.24
N ARG A 64 -4.37 4.25 6.97
CA ARG A 64 -4.17 4.58 8.38
C ARG A 64 -4.14 3.30 9.21
N VAL A 65 -3.49 3.36 10.35
CA VAL A 65 -3.48 2.28 11.34
C VAL A 65 -4.63 2.51 12.33
N PHE A 66 -5.56 1.55 12.41
CA PHE A 66 -6.68 1.58 13.37
C PHE A 66 -6.52 0.51 14.45
N THR A 67 -6.66 -0.77 14.11
CA THR A 67 -6.54 -1.89 15.06
C THR A 67 -5.27 -2.70 14.87
N GLY A 68 -4.59 -2.57 13.72
CA GLY A 68 -3.26 -3.12 13.49
C GLY A 68 -2.13 -2.22 13.99
N THR A 69 -0.91 -2.46 13.53
CA THR A 69 0.27 -1.66 13.84
C THR A 69 0.97 -1.17 12.57
N ALA A 70 1.82 -0.14 12.69
CA ALA A 70 2.67 0.30 11.58
C ALA A 70 3.67 -0.79 11.15
N ALA A 71 4.10 -1.64 12.08
CA ALA A 71 4.97 -2.78 11.79
C ALA A 71 4.26 -3.86 10.96
N ASP A 72 2.99 -4.15 11.27
CA ASP A 72 2.16 -5.07 10.50
C ASP A 72 1.94 -4.53 9.08
N LEU A 73 1.65 -3.23 8.96
CA LEU A 73 1.44 -2.58 7.67
C LEU A 73 2.73 -2.61 6.82
N ALA A 74 3.89 -2.37 7.44
CA ALA A 74 5.19 -2.50 6.78
C ALA A 74 5.45 -3.92 6.28
N ALA A 75 5.14 -4.94 7.10
CA ALA A 75 5.27 -6.34 6.71
C ALA A 75 4.32 -6.70 5.54
N SER A 76 3.11 -6.16 5.51
CA SER A 76 2.18 -6.31 4.40
C SER A 76 2.71 -5.67 3.12
N PHE A 77 3.35 -4.50 3.21
CA PHE A 77 4.03 -3.85 2.09
C PHE A 77 5.24 -4.66 1.59
N ASP A 78 6.06 -5.20 2.50
CA ASP A 78 7.19 -6.06 2.12
C ASP A 78 6.70 -7.30 1.38
N ARG A 79 5.57 -7.87 1.78
CA ARG A 79 4.94 -8.97 1.06
C ARG A 79 4.49 -8.55 -0.34
N PHE A 80 3.87 -7.39 -0.51
CA PHE A 80 3.49 -6.88 -1.83
C PHE A 80 4.71 -6.61 -2.73
N LYS A 81 5.85 -6.17 -2.18
CA LYS A 81 7.08 -5.97 -2.95
C LYS A 81 7.59 -7.23 -3.66
N THR A 82 7.23 -8.42 -3.18
CA THR A 82 7.65 -9.71 -3.79
C THR A 82 6.88 -10.07 -5.05
N LEU A 83 5.79 -9.40 -5.34
CA LEU A 83 4.95 -9.64 -6.51
C LEU A 83 5.63 -9.14 -7.80
N PRO A 84 5.23 -9.64 -8.99
CA PRO A 84 5.69 -9.12 -10.27
C PRO A 84 5.43 -7.62 -10.42
N ASP A 85 6.31 -6.90 -11.09
CA ASP A 85 6.24 -5.44 -11.25
C ASP A 85 5.01 -4.97 -12.04
N ASP A 86 4.46 -5.81 -12.90
CA ASP A 86 3.25 -5.56 -13.69
C ASP A 86 1.94 -5.89 -12.95
N THR A 87 2.04 -6.38 -11.70
CA THR A 87 0.88 -6.59 -10.81
C THR A 87 0.06 -5.31 -10.68
N LEU A 88 -1.26 -5.42 -10.85
CA LEU A 88 -2.18 -4.30 -10.73
C LEU A 88 -2.86 -4.28 -9.36
N PHE A 89 -2.81 -3.13 -8.69
CA PHE A 89 -3.44 -2.90 -7.40
C PHE A 89 -4.74 -2.10 -7.54
N TYR A 90 -5.75 -2.56 -6.84
CA TYR A 90 -7.09 -1.96 -6.76
C TYR A 90 -7.41 -1.60 -5.31
N PRO A 91 -6.95 -0.44 -4.83
CA PRO A 91 -7.31 0.06 -3.51
C PRO A 91 -8.79 0.43 -3.40
N ALA A 92 -9.28 0.52 -2.15
CA ALA A 92 -10.68 0.85 -1.88
C ALA A 92 -11.04 2.32 -2.16
N HIS A 93 -10.06 3.22 -2.20
CA HIS A 93 -10.28 4.66 -2.31
C HIS A 93 -9.34 5.33 -3.31
N GLU A 94 -9.81 6.42 -3.92
CA GLU A 94 -9.06 7.29 -4.83
C GLU A 94 -8.42 8.45 -4.04
N TYR A 95 -7.31 8.16 -3.36
CA TYR A 95 -6.55 9.15 -2.57
C TYR A 95 -5.27 9.63 -3.25
N THR A 96 -5.08 9.30 -4.52
CA THR A 96 -3.83 9.46 -5.26
C THR A 96 -3.28 10.88 -5.21
N ALA A 97 -4.09 11.88 -5.48
CA ALA A 97 -3.62 13.28 -5.51
C ALA A 97 -3.09 13.75 -4.14
N ALA A 98 -3.82 13.44 -3.05
CA ALA A 98 -3.39 13.78 -1.70
C ALA A 98 -2.13 12.99 -1.26
N ASN A 99 -2.04 11.73 -1.67
CA ASN A 99 -0.86 10.90 -1.40
C ASN A 99 0.37 11.40 -2.15
N LEU A 100 0.23 11.80 -3.41
CA LEU A 100 1.32 12.36 -4.20
C LEU A 100 1.82 13.70 -3.65
N ALA A 101 0.93 14.53 -3.06
CA ALA A 101 1.36 15.74 -2.35
C ALA A 101 2.28 15.40 -1.17
N PHE A 102 1.93 14.37 -0.38
CA PHE A 102 2.80 13.89 0.68
C PHE A 102 4.09 13.26 0.14
N ALA A 103 4.00 12.44 -0.90
CA ALA A 103 5.19 11.85 -1.54
C ALA A 103 6.16 12.91 -2.04
N ALA A 104 5.66 14.00 -2.65
CA ALA A 104 6.48 15.15 -3.07
C ALA A 104 7.11 15.90 -1.88
N HIS A 105 6.47 15.92 -0.72
CA HIS A 105 7.05 16.50 0.50
C HIS A 105 8.24 15.66 1.02
N ILE A 106 8.17 14.34 0.83
CA ILE A 106 9.26 13.42 1.20
C ILE A 106 10.39 13.41 0.16
N GLU A 107 10.05 13.35 -1.13
CA GLU A 107 11.00 13.27 -2.24
C GLU A 107 10.75 14.39 -3.27
N PRO A 108 11.07 15.66 -2.95
CA PRO A 108 10.73 16.81 -3.81
C PRO A 108 11.41 16.77 -5.19
N ASP A 109 12.55 16.10 -5.29
CA ASP A 109 13.33 15.99 -6.53
C ASP A 109 13.00 14.74 -7.36
N ASN A 110 12.04 13.90 -6.92
CA ASN A 110 11.68 12.68 -7.64
C ASN A 110 10.83 13.01 -8.88
N PRO A 111 11.37 12.81 -10.11
CA PRO A 111 10.64 13.15 -11.34
C PRO A 111 9.42 12.28 -11.58
N ALA A 112 9.43 11.02 -11.08
CA ALA A 112 8.30 10.12 -11.22
C ALA A 112 7.08 10.62 -10.41
N ILE A 113 7.32 11.15 -9.19
CA ILE A 113 6.26 11.74 -8.36
C ILE A 113 5.68 12.98 -9.06
N ARG A 114 6.52 13.86 -9.64
CA ARG A 114 6.02 15.03 -10.39
C ARG A 114 5.18 14.64 -11.59
N ALA A 115 5.62 13.66 -12.37
CA ALA A 115 4.86 13.15 -13.51
C ALA A 115 3.53 12.51 -13.08
N ALA A 116 3.55 11.72 -12.01
CA ALA A 116 2.35 11.10 -11.45
C ALA A 116 1.35 12.15 -10.93
N ALA A 117 1.83 13.21 -10.27
CA ALA A 117 0.99 14.30 -9.77
C ALA A 117 0.29 15.07 -10.92
N GLU A 118 0.97 15.27 -12.05
CA GLU A 118 0.33 15.87 -13.23
C GLU A 118 -0.71 14.92 -13.85
N ALA A 119 -0.40 13.63 -13.94
CA ALA A 119 -1.35 12.64 -14.44
C ALA A 119 -2.59 12.50 -13.54
N ALA A 120 -2.42 12.60 -12.23
CA ALA A 120 -3.50 12.49 -11.23
C ALA A 120 -4.51 13.64 -11.24
N ARG A 121 -4.29 14.68 -12.05
CA ARG A 121 -5.31 15.71 -12.35
C ARG A 121 -6.48 15.14 -13.16
N ARG A 122 -6.30 13.97 -13.75
CA ARG A 122 -7.32 13.24 -14.50
C ARG A 122 -7.64 11.96 -13.74
N THR A 123 -8.84 11.84 -13.24
CA THR A 123 -9.35 10.66 -12.53
C THR A 123 -10.23 9.80 -13.46
N PRO A 124 -10.33 8.50 -13.22
CA PRO A 124 -9.67 7.71 -12.17
C PRO A 124 -8.18 7.46 -12.47
N THR A 125 -7.35 7.32 -11.41
CA THR A 125 -5.92 6.97 -11.52
C THR A 125 -5.66 5.48 -11.29
N LEU A 126 -6.65 4.77 -10.80
CA LEU A 126 -6.61 3.35 -10.48
C LEU A 126 -7.14 2.49 -11.65
N PRO A 127 -6.64 1.24 -11.82
CA PRO A 127 -5.61 0.59 -11.02
C PRO A 127 -4.21 1.11 -11.29
N VAL A 128 -3.25 0.80 -10.38
CA VAL A 128 -1.84 1.15 -10.52
C VAL A 128 -0.96 -0.09 -10.51
N SER A 129 0.15 -0.06 -11.24
CA SER A 129 1.11 -1.17 -11.25
C SER A 129 2.07 -1.10 -10.07
N LEU A 130 2.59 -2.26 -9.64
CA LEU A 130 3.63 -2.31 -8.61
C LEU A 130 4.89 -1.53 -9.03
N ALA A 131 5.28 -1.60 -10.31
CA ALA A 131 6.39 -0.80 -10.84
C ALA A 131 6.17 0.70 -10.63
N HIS A 132 4.96 1.19 -10.90
CA HIS A 132 4.59 2.59 -10.64
C HIS A 132 4.73 2.92 -9.16
N GLU A 133 4.16 2.10 -8.29
CA GLU A 133 4.21 2.31 -6.84
C GLU A 133 5.64 2.28 -6.30
N LYS A 134 6.50 1.36 -6.76
CA LYS A 134 7.93 1.34 -6.41
C LYS A 134 8.66 2.63 -6.81
N ALA A 135 8.17 3.35 -7.82
CA ALA A 135 8.76 4.61 -8.26
C ALA A 135 8.29 5.83 -7.46
N VAL A 136 7.03 5.84 -6.98
CA VAL A 136 6.38 7.04 -6.43
C VAL A 136 5.94 6.91 -4.96
N ASN A 137 5.77 5.69 -4.43
CA ASN A 137 5.22 5.49 -3.10
C ASN A 137 6.33 5.46 -2.04
N PRO A 138 6.44 6.46 -1.15
CA PRO A 138 7.50 6.51 -0.15
C PRO A 138 7.47 5.32 0.82
N PHE A 139 6.31 4.70 1.04
CA PHE A 139 6.16 3.52 1.90
C PHE A 139 6.73 2.24 1.27
N LEU A 140 6.86 2.16 -0.05
CA LEU A 140 7.59 1.10 -0.76
C LEU A 140 9.08 1.40 -0.94
N ARG A 141 9.52 2.62 -0.59
CA ARG A 141 10.86 3.14 -0.80
C ARG A 141 11.63 3.39 0.50
N THR A 142 11.21 2.77 1.58
CA THR A 142 11.78 2.95 2.92
C THR A 142 13.25 2.51 3.04
N ASP A 143 13.72 1.67 2.11
CA ASP A 143 15.13 1.27 2.00
C ASP A 143 16.00 2.35 1.31
N ASN A 144 15.38 3.34 0.64
CA ASN A 144 16.10 4.41 -0.03
C ASN A 144 16.74 5.37 1.00
N PRO A 145 18.07 5.56 0.98
CA PRO A 145 18.74 6.44 1.95
C PRO A 145 18.23 7.89 1.93
N ALA A 146 17.80 8.40 0.77
CA ALA A 146 17.26 9.76 0.65
C ALA A 146 15.90 9.87 1.36
N VAL A 147 15.00 8.88 1.19
CA VAL A 147 13.72 8.81 1.89
C VAL A 147 13.94 8.75 3.40
N ARG A 148 14.82 7.85 3.87
CA ARG A 148 15.14 7.72 5.30
C ARG A 148 15.70 9.00 5.89
N ARG A 149 16.69 9.63 5.23
CA ARG A 149 17.26 10.90 5.67
C ARG A 149 16.20 11.99 5.78
N ARG A 150 15.37 12.15 4.73
CA ARG A 150 14.32 13.16 4.72
C ARG A 150 13.27 12.90 5.80
N THR A 151 12.93 11.65 6.04
CA THR A 151 12.02 11.24 7.11
C THR A 151 12.58 11.63 8.49
N ALA A 152 13.88 11.35 8.74
CA ALA A 152 14.56 11.73 9.97
C ALA A 152 14.61 13.25 10.17
N GLU A 153 14.90 14.02 9.13
CA GLU A 153 14.90 15.49 9.16
C GLU A 153 13.51 16.03 9.55
N LEU A 154 12.45 15.57 8.88
CA LEU A 154 11.08 16.02 9.15
C LEU A 154 10.57 15.60 10.54
N ALA A 155 10.99 14.44 11.03
CA ALA A 155 10.62 13.95 12.34
C ALA A 155 11.45 14.57 13.48
N GLY A 156 12.57 15.25 13.18
CA GLY A 156 13.50 15.82 14.18
C GLY A 156 14.21 14.76 15.02
N ARG A 157 14.30 13.51 14.53
CA ARG A 157 14.94 12.38 15.23
C ARG A 157 15.61 11.42 14.26
N ALA A 158 16.61 10.67 14.73
CA ALA A 158 17.24 9.62 13.94
C ALA A 158 16.24 8.51 13.58
N VAL A 159 16.44 7.91 12.42
CA VAL A 159 15.67 6.77 11.91
C VAL A 159 16.68 5.71 11.44
N SER A 160 16.65 4.52 12.05
CA SER A 160 17.72 3.53 11.95
C SER A 160 17.61 2.62 10.73
N ASP A 161 16.39 2.18 10.39
CA ASP A 161 16.16 1.16 9.36
C ASP A 161 14.87 1.42 8.56
N SER A 162 14.55 0.52 7.62
CA SER A 162 13.38 0.63 6.75
C SER A 162 12.05 0.51 7.52
N LYS A 163 11.99 -0.31 8.56
CA LYS A 163 10.77 -0.51 9.36
C LYS A 163 10.46 0.74 10.20
N GLU A 164 11.49 1.30 10.82
CA GLU A 164 11.35 2.56 11.54
C GLU A 164 11.03 3.71 10.57
N THR A 165 11.64 3.73 9.38
CA THR A 165 11.30 4.70 8.32
C THR A 165 9.82 4.61 7.96
N PHE A 166 9.27 3.41 7.79
CA PHE A 166 7.85 3.22 7.50
C PHE A 166 6.96 3.77 8.61
N ALA A 167 7.26 3.44 9.86
CA ALA A 167 6.48 3.88 11.01
C ALA A 167 6.49 5.42 11.14
N VAL A 168 7.66 6.04 11.00
CA VAL A 168 7.80 7.50 11.08
C VAL A 168 7.13 8.20 9.89
N LEU A 169 7.21 7.65 8.68
CA LEU A 169 6.44 8.17 7.53
C LEU A 169 4.93 8.13 7.80
N ARG A 170 4.43 7.05 8.46
CA ARG A 170 3.01 6.95 8.81
C ARG A 170 2.62 8.00 9.86
N GLU A 171 3.47 8.26 10.86
CA GLU A 171 3.28 9.34 11.83
C GLU A 171 3.23 10.71 11.14
N LEU A 172 4.20 11.01 10.29
CA LEU A 172 4.26 12.27 9.53
C LEU A 172 3.02 12.47 8.67
N LYS A 173 2.59 11.42 7.96
CA LYS A 173 1.40 11.49 7.10
C LYS A 173 0.08 11.65 7.89
N ASN A 174 0.02 11.27 9.15
CA ASN A 174 -1.17 11.51 9.99
C ASN A 174 -1.37 13.00 10.30
N ASN A 175 -0.29 13.78 10.25
CA ASN A 175 -0.26 15.20 10.58
C ASN A 175 -0.08 16.11 9.34
N PHE A 176 -0.02 15.52 8.14
CA PHE A 176 0.10 16.22 6.86
C PHE A 176 -1.29 16.54 6.29
#